data_82bea7dd824769534b2ff78fb92fa2b9
#
_entry.id   82bea7dd824769534b2ff78fb92fa2b9
#
_cell.length_a   1.000
_cell.length_b   1.000
_cell.length_c   1.000
_cell.angle_alpha   90.00
_cell.angle_beta   90.00
_cell.angle_gamma   90.00
#
_symmetry.space_group_name_H-M   'P 1'
#
loop_
_entity.id
_entity.type
_entity.pdbx_description
1 polymer ?
#
loop_
_entity_poly.entity_id
_entity_poly.type
_entity_poly.pdbx_seq_one_letter_code
_entity_poly.pdbx_strand_id
1 'polypeptide(L)'
;EASQIGFNFAAIIFVTLKDGDKRALSSFEEKVSEIANVIQAQRLFGNPDYLLHVVTKDLASFQKLYDDSLSALPNVQRLTSTIVMKSVVTNRLLPL
;
A
#
# COMPACT_ATOMS: atom_id res chain seq x y z
N GLU A 1 3.62 -10.35 -14.17
CA GLU A 1 4.27 -9.90 -12.95
C GLU A 1 4.75 -8.47 -13.07
N ALA A 2 4.65 -7.70 -11.98
CA ALA A 2 4.89 -6.25 -12.04
C ALA A 2 6.27 -5.91 -12.60
N SER A 3 7.33 -6.60 -12.17
CA SER A 3 8.69 -6.31 -12.61
C SER A 3 8.88 -6.58 -14.10
N GLN A 4 8.09 -7.48 -14.67
CA GLN A 4 8.22 -7.85 -16.09
C GLN A 4 7.61 -6.81 -17.01
N ILE A 5 6.78 -5.92 -16.48
CA ILE A 5 6.12 -4.89 -17.29
C ILE A 5 6.55 -3.48 -16.89
N GLY A 6 7.76 -3.37 -16.31
CA GLY A 6 8.35 -2.08 -16.02
C GLY A 6 8.03 -1.49 -14.67
N PHE A 7 7.37 -2.24 -13.78
CA PHE A 7 7.10 -1.78 -12.42
C PHE A 7 8.15 -2.37 -11.49
N ASN A 8 9.31 -1.72 -11.43
CA ASN A 8 10.46 -2.26 -10.73
C ASN A 8 10.64 -1.72 -9.31
N PHE A 9 9.79 -0.80 -8.90
CA PHE A 9 9.89 -0.19 -7.58
C PHE A 9 8.69 -0.62 -6.75
N ALA A 10 8.95 -1.25 -5.61
CA ALA A 10 7.89 -1.73 -4.73
C ALA A 10 8.08 -1.18 -3.33
N ALA A 11 6.98 -0.80 -2.70
CA ALA A 11 6.98 -0.30 -1.35
C ALA A 11 5.84 -0.94 -0.56
N ILE A 12 6.09 -1.13 0.73
CA ILE A 12 5.07 -1.55 1.67
C ILE A 12 4.74 -0.34 2.54
N ILE A 13 3.46 -0.01 2.62
CA ILE A 13 3.02 1.15 3.38
C ILE A 13 2.18 0.68 4.55
N PHE A 14 2.60 1.07 5.74
CA PHE A 14 1.86 0.80 6.97
C PHE A 14 1.05 2.02 7.31
N VAL A 15 -0.25 1.83 7.50
CA VAL A 15 -1.19 2.94 7.72
C VAL A 15 -1.78 2.85 9.10
N THR A 16 -1.72 3.96 9.85
CA THR A 16 -2.43 4.11 11.10
C THR A 16 -3.49 5.17 10.91
N LEU A 17 -4.73 4.86 11.27
CA LEU A 17 -5.84 5.78 11.11
C LEU A 17 -6.08 6.58 12.38
N LYS A 18 -6.70 7.76 12.21
CA LYS A 18 -7.10 8.59 13.35
C LYS A 18 -8.26 7.98 14.10
N ASP A 19 -9.26 7.51 13.34
CA ASP A 19 -10.48 6.91 13.89
C ASP A 19 -10.66 5.53 13.32
N GLY A 20 -11.19 4.61 14.13
CA GLY A 20 -11.39 3.24 13.72
C GLY A 20 -12.85 2.85 13.56
N ASP A 21 -13.77 3.83 13.48
CA ASP A 21 -15.18 3.47 13.34
C ASP A 21 -15.47 2.99 11.91
N LYS A 22 -16.64 2.38 11.74
CA LYS A 22 -17.00 1.72 10.49
C LYS A 22 -16.98 2.67 9.30
N ARG A 23 -17.48 3.91 9.51
CA ARG A 23 -17.52 4.89 8.43
C ARG A 23 -16.11 5.30 8.00
N ALA A 24 -15.24 5.53 8.97
CA ALA A 24 -13.86 5.91 8.68
C ALA A 24 -13.13 4.81 7.92
N LEU A 25 -13.32 3.56 8.34
CA LEU A 25 -12.70 2.42 7.66
C LEU A 25 -13.23 2.29 6.23
N SER A 26 -14.54 2.39 6.05
CA SER A 26 -15.13 2.26 4.72
C SER A 26 -14.67 3.36 3.78
N SER A 27 -14.60 4.59 4.27
CA SER A 27 -14.14 5.72 3.47
C SER A 27 -12.68 5.52 3.03
N PHE A 28 -11.83 5.08 3.95
CA PHE A 28 -10.43 4.84 3.63
C PHE A 28 -10.30 3.73 2.59
N GLU A 29 -11.01 2.61 2.80
CA GLU A 29 -10.89 1.46 1.90
C GLU A 29 -11.39 1.79 0.50
N GLU A 30 -12.45 2.58 0.41
CA GLU A 30 -12.97 3.00 -0.89
C GLU A 30 -11.92 3.81 -1.65
N LYS A 31 -11.28 4.76 -0.98
CA LYS A 31 -10.27 5.60 -1.65
C LYS A 31 -9.04 4.81 -2.03
N VAL A 32 -8.60 3.89 -1.18
CA VAL A 32 -7.45 3.05 -1.50
C VAL A 32 -7.73 2.21 -2.75
N SER A 33 -8.95 1.69 -2.86
CA SER A 33 -9.31 0.83 -3.99
C SER A 33 -9.29 1.58 -5.33
N GLU A 34 -9.30 2.91 -5.31
CA GLU A 34 -9.24 3.72 -6.52
C GLU A 34 -7.82 3.96 -6.99
N ILE A 35 -6.81 3.62 -6.20
CA ILE A 35 -5.42 3.86 -6.55
C ILE A 35 -4.87 2.62 -7.27
N ALA A 36 -4.69 2.73 -8.59
CA ALA A 36 -4.32 1.58 -9.40
C ALA A 36 -2.96 0.98 -9.01
N ASN A 37 -2.05 1.81 -8.49
CA ASN A 37 -0.72 1.34 -8.11
C ASN A 37 -0.71 0.53 -6.81
N VAL A 38 -1.81 0.55 -6.07
CA VAL A 38 -1.94 -0.30 -4.88
C VAL A 38 -2.42 -1.67 -5.37
N ILE A 39 -1.49 -2.63 -5.39
CA ILE A 39 -1.81 -3.96 -5.91
C ILE A 39 -2.37 -4.88 -4.83
N GLN A 40 -2.23 -4.52 -3.58
CA GLN A 40 -2.76 -5.29 -2.47
C GLN A 40 -2.94 -4.39 -1.27
N ALA A 41 -4.07 -4.51 -0.60
CA ALA A 41 -4.35 -3.77 0.62
C ALA A 41 -5.02 -4.71 1.60
N GLN A 42 -4.54 -4.72 2.83
CA GLN A 42 -5.04 -5.62 3.86
C GLN A 42 -5.35 -4.84 5.12
N ARG A 43 -6.54 -5.07 5.67
CA ARG A 43 -6.88 -4.57 7.00
C ARG A 43 -6.29 -5.52 8.02
N LEU A 44 -5.61 -4.96 9.01
CA LEU A 44 -4.94 -5.76 10.02
C LEU A 44 -5.71 -5.70 11.33
N PHE A 45 -5.58 -6.76 12.11
CA PHE A 45 -6.10 -6.77 13.46
C PHE A 45 -4.93 -6.46 14.39
N GLY A 46 -4.88 -5.22 14.85
CA GLY A 46 -3.78 -4.78 15.69
C GLY A 46 -3.27 -3.43 15.24
N ASN A 47 -1.95 -3.27 15.26
CA ASN A 47 -1.28 -2.02 14.93
C ASN A 47 -0.12 -2.33 13.99
N PRO A 48 -0.03 -1.67 12.83
CA PRO A 48 -0.90 -0.62 12.29
C PRO A 48 -2.26 -1.16 11.82
N ASP A 49 -3.09 -0.26 11.28
CA ASP A 49 -4.43 -0.63 10.87
C ASP A 49 -4.49 -1.30 9.51
N TYR A 50 -3.61 -0.87 8.59
CA TYR A 50 -3.58 -1.40 7.22
C TYR A 50 -2.17 -1.58 6.72
N LEU A 51 -2.05 -2.51 5.79
CA LEU A 51 -0.81 -2.72 5.05
C LEU A 51 -1.14 -2.63 3.57
N LEU A 52 -0.39 -1.78 2.84
CA LEU A 52 -0.58 -1.61 1.40
C LEU A 52 0.67 -2.04 0.67
N HIS A 53 0.50 -2.76 -0.44
CA HIS A 53 1.57 -3.04 -1.37
C HIS A 53 1.42 -2.14 -2.58
N VAL A 54 2.44 -1.34 -2.86
CA VAL A 54 2.42 -0.34 -3.92
C VAL A 54 3.56 -0.60 -4.87
N VAL A 55 3.27 -0.55 -6.17
CA VAL A 55 4.30 -0.71 -7.19
C VAL A 55 4.27 0.49 -8.13
N THR A 56 5.46 0.96 -8.50
CA THR A 56 5.62 2.03 -9.47
C THR A 56 6.82 1.71 -10.35
N LYS A 57 7.03 2.52 -11.39
CA LYS A 57 8.16 2.32 -12.30
C LYS A 57 9.49 2.55 -11.60
N ASP A 58 9.56 3.59 -10.79
CA ASP A 58 10.79 4.00 -10.14
C ASP A 58 10.48 4.84 -8.90
N LEU A 59 11.51 5.29 -8.23
CA LEU A 59 11.37 6.10 -7.03
C LEU A 59 10.65 7.42 -7.31
N ALA A 60 10.97 8.08 -8.41
CA ALA A 60 10.35 9.36 -8.75
C ALA A 60 8.84 9.21 -8.93
N SER A 61 8.42 8.13 -9.59
CA SER A 61 7.00 7.82 -9.76
C SER A 61 6.33 7.55 -8.42
N PHE A 62 7.04 6.89 -7.51
CA PHE A 62 6.50 6.63 -6.19
C PHE A 62 6.31 7.94 -5.40
N GLN A 63 7.30 8.84 -5.48
CA GLN A 63 7.20 10.13 -4.80
C GLN A 63 6.00 10.92 -5.30
N LYS A 64 5.79 10.91 -6.61
CA LYS A 64 4.63 11.59 -7.19
C LYS A 64 3.33 10.96 -6.72
N LEU A 65 3.25 9.63 -6.73
CA LEU A 65 2.07 8.93 -6.24
C LEU A 65 1.80 9.25 -4.77
N TYR A 66 2.86 9.28 -3.97
CA TYR A 66 2.74 9.59 -2.56
C TYR A 66 2.15 10.99 -2.36
N ASP A 67 2.72 11.97 -3.05
CA ASP A 67 2.28 13.35 -2.89
C ASP A 67 0.86 13.58 -3.41
N ASP A 68 0.51 12.94 -4.54
CA ASP A 68 -0.76 13.19 -5.20
C ASP A 68 -1.91 12.36 -4.63
N SER A 69 -1.62 11.13 -4.21
CA SER A 69 -2.69 10.18 -3.88
C SER A 69 -2.60 9.64 -2.46
N LEU A 70 -1.44 9.14 -2.06
CA LEU A 70 -1.33 8.48 -0.76
C LEU A 70 -1.48 9.47 0.39
N SER A 71 -0.87 10.64 0.28
CA SER A 71 -0.96 11.66 1.32
C SER A 71 -2.35 12.27 1.41
N ALA A 72 -3.19 12.07 0.40
CA ALA A 72 -4.55 12.59 0.38
C ALA A 72 -5.58 11.60 0.89
N LEU A 73 -5.18 10.40 1.29
CA LEU A 73 -6.12 9.41 1.82
C LEU A 73 -6.79 9.92 3.09
N PRO A 74 -8.09 9.63 3.27
CA PRO A 74 -8.84 10.17 4.40
C PRO A 74 -8.51 9.49 5.71
N ASN A 75 -8.62 10.23 6.80
CA ASN A 75 -8.56 9.70 8.17
C ASN A 75 -7.22 9.08 8.54
N VAL A 76 -6.14 9.48 7.85
CA VAL A 76 -4.82 8.92 8.12
C VAL A 76 -4.10 9.73 9.20
N GLN A 77 -3.62 9.03 10.21
CA GLN A 77 -2.77 9.62 11.23
C GLN A 77 -1.31 9.51 10.82
N ARG A 78 -0.90 8.37 10.26
CA ARG A 78 0.49 8.11 9.89
C ARG A 78 0.58 7.15 8.74
N LEU A 79 1.49 7.46 7.81
CA LEU A 79 1.92 6.54 6.76
C LEU A 79 3.40 6.27 6.97
N THR A 80 3.78 5.00 6.99
CA THR A 80 5.18 4.61 7.05
C THR A 80 5.49 3.80 5.81
N SER A 81 6.39 4.32 4.96
CA SER A 81 6.77 3.67 3.71
C SER A 81 8.07 2.93 3.88
N THR A 82 8.06 1.65 3.51
CA THR A 82 9.23 0.80 3.55
C THR A 82 9.47 0.27 2.16
N ILE A 83 10.66 0.54 1.61
CA ILE A 83 11.00 0.14 0.25
C ILE A 83 11.42 -1.32 0.25
N VAL A 84 10.88 -2.10 -0.67
CA VAL A 84 11.28 -3.50 -0.83
C VAL A 84 12.62 -3.53 -1.54
N MET A 85 13.63 -4.04 -0.85
CA MET A 85 14.97 -4.13 -1.43
C MET A 85 15.11 -5.39 -2.29
N LYS A 86 14.54 -6.51 -1.82
CA LYS A 86 14.71 -7.78 -2.48
C LYS A 86 13.58 -8.73 -2.08
N SER A 87 12.98 -9.40 -3.05
CA SER A 87 12.00 -10.45 -2.78
C SER A 87 12.72 -11.79 -2.78
N VAL A 88 12.68 -12.48 -1.66
CA VAL A 88 13.39 -13.76 -1.50
C VAL A 88 12.55 -14.93 -1.98
N VAL A 89 11.25 -14.89 -1.69
CA VAL A 89 10.29 -15.90 -2.14
C VAL A 89 9.09 -15.17 -2.71
N THR A 90 8.68 -15.55 -3.91
CA THR A 90 7.58 -14.89 -4.60
C THR A 90 6.63 -15.92 -5.18
N ASN A 91 5.34 -15.76 -4.89
CA ASN A 91 4.29 -16.58 -5.51
C ASN A 91 4.51 -18.08 -5.36
N ARG A 92 5.05 -18.49 -4.22
CA ARG A 92 5.28 -19.90 -3.96
C ARG A 92 3.95 -20.63 -3.74
N LEU A 93 3.84 -21.82 -4.32
CA LEU A 93 2.68 -22.66 -4.09
C LEU A 93 2.63 -23.11 -2.64
N LEU A 94 1.41 -23.32 -2.13
CA LEU A 94 1.23 -23.81 -0.78
C LEU A 94 1.86 -25.19 -0.63
N PRO A 95 2.44 -25.49 0.54
CA PRO A 95 2.98 -26.82 0.81
C PRO A 95 1.83 -27.78 1.08
N LEU A 96 1.59 -28.70 0.15
CA LEU A 96 0.50 -29.67 0.29
C LEU A 96 0.99 -31.01 0.81
#